data_cf533af78e80896163bfe0f1056201da
#
_entry.id   cf533af78e80896163bfe0f1056201da
#
_cell.length_a   1.000
_cell.length_b   1.000
_cell.length_c   1.000
_cell.angle_alpha   90.00
_cell.angle_beta   90.00
_cell.angle_gamma   90.00
#
_symmetry.space_group_name_H-M   'P 1'
#
loop_
_entity.id
_entity.type
_entity.pdbx_description
1 polymer ?
#
loop_
_entity_poly.entity_id
_entity_poly.type
_entity_poly.pdbx_seq_one_letter_code
_entity_poly.pdbx_strand_id
1 'polypeptide(L)'
;MLCKKGLVACRDTAWKFFCYIMGILKAFLSSPSRNHLVISDGCIVGFDYIDMGLEISAFIEDKISDRRLSMRVQDHLNILLRSHICKSEEFGEYLALTNIGILFEPLLKIDLEGFLDRWSQNMILLLDVGKGHVHDNYFFLTQGCSRDYSVSLRGINYIELL
;
A
#
# COMPACT_ATOMS: atom_id res chain seq x y z
N MET A 1 2.40 -29.09 -36.22
CA MET A 1 3.11 -27.83 -36.44
C MET A 1 2.16 -26.66 -36.10
N LEU A 2 1.74 -26.56 -34.85
CA LEU A 2 0.82 -25.52 -34.34
C LEU A 2 1.13 -25.30 -32.86
N CYS A 3 1.23 -24.07 -32.45
CA CYS A 3 1.43 -23.57 -31.11
C CYS A 3 2.82 -22.97 -30.77
N LYS A 4 3.21 -21.97 -31.51
CA LYS A 4 4.27 -21.04 -31.04
C LYS A 4 3.89 -19.56 -31.11
N LYS A 5 2.70 -19.19 -31.58
CA LYS A 5 2.26 -17.80 -31.73
C LYS A 5 1.52 -17.22 -30.50
N GLY A 6 1.01 -18.05 -29.59
CA GLY A 6 0.22 -17.56 -28.45
C GLY A 6 1.05 -17.05 -27.24
N LEU A 7 2.26 -17.58 -27.04
CA LEU A 7 3.06 -17.22 -25.87
C LEU A 7 3.83 -15.90 -26.03
N VAL A 8 4.12 -15.48 -27.25
CA VAL A 8 4.87 -14.23 -27.52
C VAL A 8 3.97 -13.01 -27.34
N ALA A 9 2.71 -13.08 -27.78
CA ALA A 9 1.77 -11.96 -27.66
C ALA A 9 1.40 -11.63 -26.20
N CYS A 10 1.36 -12.65 -25.32
CA CYS A 10 1.05 -12.44 -23.90
C CYS A 10 2.22 -11.79 -23.15
N ARG A 11 3.46 -12.13 -23.51
CA ARG A 11 4.66 -11.50 -22.94
C ARG A 11 4.80 -10.03 -23.32
N ASP A 12 4.49 -9.68 -24.56
CA ASP A 12 4.59 -8.30 -25.05
C ASP A 12 3.55 -7.39 -24.38
N THR A 13 2.37 -7.88 -24.08
CA THR A 13 1.31 -7.09 -23.40
C THR A 13 1.67 -6.83 -21.95
N ALA A 14 2.11 -7.84 -21.22
CA ALA A 14 2.53 -7.72 -19.82
C ALA A 14 3.75 -6.78 -19.67
N TRP A 15 4.72 -6.87 -20.58
CA TRP A 15 5.88 -5.99 -20.60
C TRP A 15 5.52 -4.54 -20.90
N LYS A 16 4.63 -4.29 -21.85
CA LYS A 16 4.14 -2.95 -22.17
C LYS A 16 3.40 -2.33 -20.98
N PHE A 17 2.56 -3.11 -20.32
CA PHE A 17 1.84 -2.68 -19.12
C PHE A 17 2.81 -2.33 -17.97
N PHE A 18 3.82 -3.18 -17.75
CA PHE A 18 4.87 -2.90 -16.77
C PHE A 18 5.62 -1.60 -17.08
N CYS A 19 6.06 -1.41 -18.32
CA CYS A 19 6.74 -0.16 -18.74
C CYS A 19 5.83 1.07 -18.58
N TYR A 20 4.54 0.93 -18.82
CA TYR A 20 3.57 2.01 -18.63
C TYR A 20 3.44 2.40 -17.15
N ILE A 21 3.26 1.42 -16.25
CA ILE A 21 3.21 1.66 -14.81
C ILE A 21 4.49 2.33 -14.31
N MET A 22 5.65 1.83 -14.72
CA MET A 22 6.94 2.40 -14.34
C MET A 22 7.12 3.84 -14.83
N GLY A 23 6.59 4.16 -16.02
CA GLY A 23 6.57 5.52 -16.54
C GLY A 23 5.72 6.47 -15.70
N ILE A 24 4.54 6.03 -15.28
CA ILE A 24 3.64 6.81 -14.39
C ILE A 24 4.31 7.03 -13.02
N LEU A 25 4.89 5.98 -12.43
CA LEU A 25 5.59 6.09 -11.16
C LEU A 25 6.74 7.10 -11.23
N LYS A 26 7.58 7.04 -12.27
CA LYS A 26 8.66 8.01 -12.49
C LYS A 26 8.16 9.44 -12.61
N ALA A 27 7.11 9.67 -13.38
CA ALA A 27 6.52 10.99 -13.54
C ALA A 27 5.98 11.53 -12.20
N PHE A 28 5.28 10.71 -11.44
CA PHE A 28 4.74 11.07 -10.12
C PHE A 28 5.86 11.40 -9.13
N LEU A 29 6.90 10.56 -9.06
CA LEU A 29 8.03 10.75 -8.14
C LEU A 29 8.91 11.94 -8.51
N SER A 30 8.94 12.32 -9.77
CA SER A 30 9.65 13.52 -10.26
C SER A 30 8.85 14.79 -10.00
N SER A 31 7.58 14.69 -9.63
CA SER A 31 6.73 15.85 -9.31
C SER A 31 7.12 16.41 -7.94
N PRO A 32 7.00 17.73 -7.71
CA PRO A 32 7.28 18.35 -6.41
C PRO A 32 6.14 18.10 -5.41
N SER A 33 5.69 16.86 -5.31
CA SER A 33 4.62 16.46 -4.39
C SER A 33 5.15 16.28 -2.99
N ARG A 34 4.37 16.70 -1.98
CA ARG A 34 4.70 16.48 -0.57
C ARG A 34 4.67 14.99 -0.21
N ASN A 35 3.72 14.26 -0.77
CA ASN A 35 3.50 12.85 -0.49
C ASN A 35 3.69 12.03 -1.78
N HIS A 36 4.14 10.80 -1.61
CA HIS A 36 4.32 9.83 -2.70
C HIS A 36 3.55 8.55 -2.37
N LEU A 37 2.23 8.66 -2.26
CA LEU A 37 1.32 7.54 -2.02
C LEU A 37 0.85 6.93 -3.34
N VAL A 38 1.01 5.62 -3.47
CA VAL A 38 0.56 4.85 -4.64
C VAL A 38 -0.45 3.81 -4.18
N ILE A 39 -1.63 3.83 -4.77
CA ILE A 39 -2.72 2.89 -4.50
C ILE A 39 -2.88 2.00 -5.73
N SER A 40 -2.77 0.68 -5.57
CA SER A 40 -2.85 -0.27 -6.67
C SER A 40 -3.82 -1.42 -6.36
N ASP A 41 -4.44 -1.95 -7.41
CA ASP A 41 -5.19 -3.20 -7.36
C ASP A 41 -4.22 -4.36 -7.66
N GLY A 42 -3.59 -4.87 -6.61
CA GLY A 42 -2.56 -5.90 -6.67
C GLY A 42 -1.14 -5.39 -6.50
N CYS A 43 -0.25 -6.33 -6.19
CA CYS A 43 1.16 -6.06 -6.00
C CYS A 43 1.84 -5.69 -7.32
N ILE A 44 2.56 -4.58 -7.34
CA ILE A 44 3.34 -4.14 -8.50
C ILE A 44 4.63 -4.96 -8.54
N VAL A 45 4.91 -5.56 -9.69
CA VAL A 45 6.13 -6.37 -9.91
C VAL A 45 7.37 -5.50 -9.71
N GLY A 46 8.35 -6.03 -8.98
CA GLY A 46 9.61 -5.34 -8.71
C GLY A 46 9.65 -4.64 -7.34
N PHE A 47 8.59 -4.75 -6.55
CA PHE A 47 8.54 -4.26 -5.16
C PHE A 47 8.26 -5.41 -4.19
N ASP A 48 8.92 -5.39 -3.04
CA ASP A 48 8.75 -6.39 -1.98
C ASP A 48 7.67 -5.91 -1.01
N TYR A 49 6.57 -6.66 -0.93
CA TYR A 49 5.41 -6.32 -0.12
C TYR A 49 5.42 -7.00 1.24
N ILE A 50 5.04 -6.26 2.27
CA ILE A 50 4.79 -6.79 3.62
C ILE A 50 3.29 -7.11 3.73
N ASP A 51 2.97 -8.32 4.16
CA ASP A 51 1.60 -8.72 4.52
C ASP A 51 1.24 -8.20 5.91
N MET A 52 0.54 -7.06 5.96
CA MET A 52 0.16 -6.40 7.21
C MET A 52 -0.81 -7.25 8.04
N GLY A 53 -1.71 -7.98 7.36
CA GLY A 53 -2.65 -8.87 8.03
C GLY A 53 -1.92 -9.98 8.80
N LEU A 54 -0.93 -10.60 8.17
CA LEU A 54 -0.14 -11.67 8.78
C LEU A 54 0.71 -11.15 9.95
N GLU A 55 1.46 -10.09 9.73
CA GLU A 55 2.41 -9.54 10.72
C GLU A 55 1.70 -9.02 11.97
N ILE A 56 0.63 -8.23 11.80
CA ILE A 56 -0.10 -7.69 12.94
C ILE A 56 -0.91 -8.78 13.64
N SER A 57 -1.55 -9.71 12.92
CA SER A 57 -2.29 -10.83 13.53
C SER A 57 -1.39 -11.68 14.42
N ALA A 58 -0.21 -12.04 13.93
CA ALA A 58 0.76 -12.79 14.70
C ALA A 58 1.22 -12.04 15.97
N PHE A 59 1.39 -10.72 15.88
CA PHE A 59 1.77 -9.92 17.03
C PHE A 59 0.69 -9.81 18.10
N ILE A 60 -0.60 -9.72 17.71
CA ILE A 60 -1.72 -9.50 18.65
C ILE A 60 -2.33 -10.79 19.18
N GLU A 61 -2.01 -11.96 18.64
CA GLU A 61 -2.64 -13.25 18.93
C GLU A 61 -2.77 -13.52 20.44
N ASP A 62 -1.72 -13.27 21.20
CA ASP A 62 -1.65 -13.48 22.66
C ASP A 62 -1.95 -12.20 23.47
N LYS A 63 -2.28 -11.07 22.83
CA LYS A 63 -2.38 -9.73 23.44
C LYS A 63 -3.78 -9.10 23.32
N ILE A 64 -4.76 -9.81 22.74
CA ILE A 64 -6.10 -9.25 22.47
C ILE A 64 -6.76 -8.67 23.72
N SER A 65 -6.52 -9.26 24.90
CA SER A 65 -7.07 -8.80 26.19
C SER A 65 -6.25 -7.70 26.87
N ASP A 66 -5.14 -7.27 26.28
CA ASP A 66 -4.28 -6.24 26.87
C ASP A 66 -4.94 -4.86 26.77
N ARG A 67 -5.10 -4.18 27.91
CA ARG A 67 -5.64 -2.81 27.96
C ARG A 67 -4.82 -1.79 27.19
N ARG A 68 -3.53 -2.09 26.91
CA ARG A 68 -2.60 -1.24 26.17
C ARG A 68 -2.37 -1.74 24.74
N LEU A 69 -3.28 -2.58 24.22
CA LEU A 69 -3.12 -3.19 22.90
C LEU A 69 -2.81 -2.16 21.81
N SER A 70 -3.60 -1.08 21.72
CA SER A 70 -3.44 -0.06 20.69
C SER A 70 -2.06 0.61 20.73
N MET A 71 -1.54 0.93 21.91
CA MET A 71 -0.20 1.52 22.06
C MET A 71 0.89 0.52 21.63
N ARG A 72 0.78 -0.74 22.06
CA ARG A 72 1.75 -1.78 21.68
C ARG A 72 1.75 -2.06 20.19
N VAL A 73 0.58 -2.06 19.56
CA VAL A 73 0.45 -2.24 18.11
C VAL A 73 1.10 -1.08 17.37
N GLN A 74 0.89 0.16 17.81
CA GLN A 74 1.52 1.33 17.19
C GLN A 74 3.05 1.27 17.29
N ASP A 75 3.58 0.91 18.46
CA ASP A 75 5.03 0.76 18.66
C ASP A 75 5.59 -0.36 17.78
N HIS A 76 4.93 -1.52 17.77
CA HIS A 76 5.31 -2.66 16.93
C HIS A 76 5.25 -2.30 15.44
N LEU A 77 4.18 -1.65 15.00
CA LEU A 77 4.00 -1.20 13.63
C LEU A 77 5.14 -0.29 13.18
N ASN A 78 5.52 0.68 13.99
CA ASN A 78 6.64 1.57 13.68
C ASN A 78 7.98 0.83 13.54
N ILE A 79 8.24 -0.14 14.41
CA ILE A 79 9.46 -0.97 14.35
C ILE A 79 9.44 -1.85 13.10
N LEU A 80 8.32 -2.54 12.86
CA LEU A 80 8.12 -3.41 11.71
C LEU A 80 8.37 -2.67 10.40
N LEU A 81 7.70 -1.53 10.21
CA LEU A 81 7.80 -0.77 8.97
C LEU A 81 9.22 -0.24 8.74
N ARG A 82 9.87 0.27 9.77
CA ARG A 82 11.27 0.74 9.66
C ARG A 82 12.23 -0.37 9.27
N SER A 83 12.01 -1.59 9.76
CA SER A 83 12.87 -2.73 9.44
C SER A 83 12.66 -3.27 8.02
N HIS A 84 11.55 -2.90 7.37
CA HIS A 84 11.16 -3.34 6.03
C HIS A 84 11.24 -2.24 4.97
N ILE A 85 11.85 -1.10 5.27
CA ILE A 85 12.15 -0.11 4.25
C ILE A 85 13.12 -0.72 3.25
N CYS A 86 12.69 -0.81 2.01
CA CYS A 86 13.47 -1.32 0.90
C CYS A 86 14.08 -0.18 0.08
N LYS A 87 15.10 -0.49 -0.71
CA LYS A 87 15.76 0.45 -1.60
C LYS A 87 15.70 -0.05 -3.04
N SER A 88 15.14 0.77 -3.91
CA SER A 88 15.20 0.58 -5.35
C SER A 88 16.28 1.50 -5.93
N GLU A 89 17.10 1.00 -6.86
CA GLU A 89 18.07 1.84 -7.57
C GLU A 89 17.40 2.93 -8.40
N GLU A 90 16.18 2.69 -8.85
CA GLU A 90 15.43 3.56 -9.75
C GLU A 90 14.54 4.57 -9.02
N PHE A 91 13.97 4.18 -7.87
CA PHE A 91 12.94 4.97 -7.16
C PHE A 91 13.36 5.41 -5.76
N GLY A 92 14.52 4.99 -5.27
CA GLY A 92 14.96 5.30 -3.91
C GLY A 92 14.30 4.42 -2.86
N GLU A 93 14.08 4.97 -1.66
CA GLU A 93 13.46 4.23 -0.56
C GLU A 93 11.96 4.07 -0.76
N TYR A 94 11.47 2.87 -0.46
CA TYR A 94 10.05 2.55 -0.56
C TYR A 94 9.59 1.61 0.56
N LEU A 95 8.30 1.63 0.79
CA LEU A 95 7.58 0.72 1.66
C LEU A 95 6.35 0.22 0.91
N ALA A 96 6.22 -1.09 0.75
CA ALA A 96 5.11 -1.69 0.02
C ALA A 96 4.30 -2.60 0.95
N LEU A 97 3.00 -2.35 1.04
CA LEU A 97 2.08 -3.01 1.97
C LEU A 97 0.95 -3.70 1.21
N THR A 98 0.67 -4.93 1.59
CA THR A 98 -0.52 -5.67 1.16
C THR A 98 -1.34 -6.13 2.36
N ASN A 99 -2.57 -6.58 2.13
CA ASN A 99 -3.49 -7.06 3.16
C ASN A 99 -3.69 -6.03 4.30
N ILE A 100 -3.89 -4.77 3.91
CA ILE A 100 -3.94 -3.63 4.84
C ILE A 100 -5.24 -3.55 5.67
N GLY A 101 -6.20 -4.46 5.47
CA GLY A 101 -7.49 -4.45 6.15
C GLY A 101 -7.39 -4.42 7.67
N ILE A 102 -6.38 -5.08 8.23
CA ILE A 102 -6.14 -5.12 9.69
C ILE A 102 -5.90 -3.72 10.27
N LEU A 103 -5.34 -2.80 9.48
CA LEU A 103 -5.06 -1.42 9.94
C LEU A 103 -6.35 -0.61 10.18
N PHE A 104 -7.48 -1.06 9.63
CA PHE A 104 -8.80 -0.45 9.82
C PHE A 104 -9.55 -1.00 11.03
N GLU A 105 -9.00 -1.99 11.74
CA GLU A 105 -9.68 -2.59 12.90
C GLU A 105 -9.81 -1.57 14.03
N PRO A 106 -11.07 -1.26 14.49
CA PRO A 106 -11.32 -0.22 15.49
C PRO A 106 -10.62 -0.47 16.83
N LEU A 107 -10.40 -1.74 17.20
CA LEU A 107 -9.70 -2.12 18.42
C LEU A 107 -8.24 -1.66 18.44
N LEU A 108 -7.62 -1.56 17.30
CA LEU A 108 -6.21 -1.17 17.18
C LEU A 108 -6.01 0.35 17.28
N LYS A 109 -7.06 1.13 17.03
CA LYS A 109 -7.07 2.60 17.12
C LYS A 109 -5.91 3.26 16.38
N ILE A 110 -5.61 2.75 15.16
CA ILE A 110 -4.56 3.29 14.33
C ILE A 110 -5.06 4.59 13.69
N ASP A 111 -4.28 5.65 13.81
CA ASP A 111 -4.50 6.90 13.08
C ASP A 111 -4.03 6.70 11.62
N LEU A 112 -4.93 6.24 10.76
CA LEU A 112 -4.64 5.91 9.37
C LEU A 112 -4.27 7.14 8.55
N GLU A 113 -4.92 8.28 8.76
CA GLU A 113 -4.62 9.51 8.02
C GLU A 113 -3.19 9.97 8.35
N GLY A 114 -2.86 10.06 9.63
CA GLY A 114 -1.50 10.40 10.07
C GLY A 114 -0.46 9.34 9.68
N PHE A 115 -0.86 8.07 9.60
CA PHE A 115 -0.01 6.98 9.11
C PHE A 115 0.34 7.18 7.63
N LEU A 116 -0.66 7.36 6.76
CA LEU A 116 -0.46 7.55 5.34
C LEU A 116 0.35 8.82 5.05
N ASP A 117 0.01 9.94 5.70
CA ASP A 117 0.73 11.19 5.54
C ASP A 117 2.22 11.04 5.91
N ARG A 118 2.51 10.48 7.07
CA ARG A 118 3.89 10.34 7.57
C ARG A 118 4.76 9.46 6.68
N TRP A 119 4.25 8.29 6.30
CA TRP A 119 5.05 7.31 5.57
C TRP A 119 5.21 7.64 4.10
N SER A 120 4.28 8.39 3.51
CA SER A 120 4.39 8.83 2.12
C SER A 120 5.18 10.13 1.89
N GLN A 121 5.51 10.89 2.94
CA GLN A 121 6.31 12.12 2.82
C GLN A 121 7.79 11.87 2.54
N ASN A 122 8.35 10.84 3.15
CA ASN A 122 9.80 10.61 3.14
C ASN A 122 10.24 9.54 2.15
N MET A 123 9.31 8.74 1.66
CA MET A 123 9.54 7.63 0.75
C MET A 123 8.28 7.31 -0.05
N ILE A 124 8.41 6.43 -1.01
CA ILE A 124 7.25 5.91 -1.72
C ILE A 124 6.51 4.93 -0.81
N LEU A 125 5.22 5.17 -0.59
CA LEU A 125 4.33 4.24 0.07
C LEU A 125 3.43 3.59 -0.97
N LEU A 126 3.62 2.29 -1.21
CA LEU A 126 2.82 1.47 -2.12
C LEU A 126 1.79 0.68 -1.31
N LEU A 127 0.52 0.82 -1.67
CA LEU A 127 -0.57 0.06 -1.05
C LEU A 127 -1.26 -0.82 -2.08
N ASP A 128 -1.17 -2.13 -1.88
CA ASP A 128 -2.05 -3.09 -2.55
C ASP A 128 -3.38 -3.12 -1.76
N VAL A 129 -4.41 -2.61 -2.39
CA VAL A 129 -5.73 -2.43 -1.75
C VAL A 129 -6.77 -3.46 -2.19
N GLY A 130 -6.41 -4.34 -3.14
CA GLY A 130 -7.31 -5.36 -3.67
C GLY A 130 -8.62 -4.75 -4.14
N LYS A 131 -9.73 -5.02 -3.46
CA LYS A 131 -11.07 -4.51 -3.81
C LYS A 131 -11.38 -3.12 -3.27
N GLY A 132 -10.43 -2.48 -2.60
CA GLY A 132 -10.57 -1.10 -2.14
C GLY A 132 -10.65 -0.12 -3.31
N HIS A 133 -11.18 1.06 -3.06
CA HIS A 133 -11.33 2.10 -4.07
C HIS A 133 -11.25 3.48 -3.45
N VAL A 134 -10.98 4.49 -4.28
CA VAL A 134 -11.01 5.89 -3.86
C VAL A 134 -12.25 6.58 -4.44
N HIS A 135 -12.93 7.35 -3.61
CA HIS A 135 -14.06 8.19 -3.99
C HIS A 135 -14.07 9.47 -3.16
N ASP A 136 -14.22 10.62 -3.80
CA ASP A 136 -14.27 11.95 -3.16
C ASP A 136 -13.11 12.23 -2.17
N ASN A 137 -11.89 11.84 -2.50
CA ASN A 137 -10.71 11.92 -1.65
C ASN A 137 -10.81 11.09 -0.35
N TYR A 138 -11.60 10.02 -0.37
CA TYR A 138 -11.62 8.99 0.66
C TYR A 138 -11.25 7.65 0.05
N PHE A 139 -10.36 6.95 0.70
CA PHE A 139 -10.11 5.55 0.41
C PHE A 139 -11.09 4.69 1.22
N PHE A 140 -11.75 3.76 0.55
CA PHE A 140 -12.66 2.77 1.13
C PHE A 140 -12.09 1.38 0.96
N LEU A 141 -11.99 0.64 2.04
CA LEU A 141 -11.45 -0.73 2.03
C LEU A 141 -12.39 -1.72 1.32
N THR A 142 -13.68 -1.45 1.33
CA THR A 142 -14.72 -2.30 0.74
C THR A 142 -15.50 -1.56 -0.34
N GLN A 143 -16.18 -2.29 -1.24
CA GLN A 143 -16.99 -1.68 -2.30
C GLN A 143 -18.21 -0.90 -1.80
N GLY A 144 -18.68 -1.16 -0.58
CA GLY A 144 -19.70 -0.32 0.06
C GLY A 144 -19.01 0.90 0.69
N CYS A 145 -19.50 2.11 0.39
CA CYS A 145 -18.98 3.36 0.97
C CYS A 145 -19.29 3.48 2.48
N SER A 146 -18.95 2.45 3.26
CA SER A 146 -19.07 2.47 4.72
C SER A 146 -17.92 3.32 5.29
N ARG A 147 -18.27 4.36 6.05
CA ARG A 147 -17.27 5.23 6.70
C ARG A 147 -16.44 4.51 7.74
N ASP A 148 -16.89 3.38 8.26
CA ASP A 148 -16.20 2.61 9.30
C ASP A 148 -14.88 2.02 8.80
N TYR A 149 -14.77 1.78 7.49
CA TYR A 149 -13.58 1.24 6.84
C TYR A 149 -13.07 2.18 5.75
N SER A 150 -12.95 3.46 6.09
CA SER A 150 -12.45 4.47 5.18
C SER A 150 -11.43 5.39 5.86
N VAL A 151 -10.58 6.02 5.04
CA VAL A 151 -9.62 7.02 5.49
C VAL A 151 -9.64 8.22 4.54
N SER A 152 -9.53 9.42 5.09
CA SER A 152 -9.41 10.65 4.31
C SER A 152 -8.03 10.73 3.66
N LEU A 153 -8.01 11.05 2.37
CA LEU A 153 -6.80 11.35 1.61
C LEU A 153 -6.64 12.86 1.35
N ARG A 154 -7.44 13.69 2.02
CA ARG A 154 -7.39 15.15 1.86
C ARG A 154 -6.03 15.68 2.32
N GLY A 155 -5.36 16.40 1.42
CA GLY A 155 -4.02 16.94 1.69
C GLY A 155 -2.89 15.93 1.49
N ILE A 156 -3.18 14.69 1.11
CA ILE A 156 -2.20 13.67 0.74
C ILE A 156 -2.19 13.57 -0.80
N ASN A 157 -1.01 13.74 -1.40
CA ASN A 157 -0.86 13.51 -2.84
C ASN A 157 -0.76 12.01 -3.10
N TYR A 158 -1.57 11.51 -4.00
CA TYR A 158 -1.60 10.10 -4.37
C TYR A 158 -1.84 9.88 -5.85
N ILE A 159 -1.51 8.70 -6.34
CA ILE A 159 -1.91 8.18 -7.64
C ILE A 159 -2.59 6.82 -7.47
N GLU A 160 -3.51 6.52 -8.37
CA GLU A 160 -4.18 5.24 -8.45
C GLU A 160 -3.70 4.49 -9.70
N LEU A 161 -3.31 3.23 -9.49
CA LEU A 161 -2.94 2.26 -10.53
C LEU A 161 -3.92 1.09 -10.45
N LEU A 162 -5.17 1.35 -10.85
CA LEU A 162 -6.30 0.44 -10.77
C LEU A 162 -6.61 -0.19 -12.14
#